data_1003f599bad6b53d325327f0b7c4ca74
#
_entry.id   1003f599bad6b53d325327f0b7c4ca74
#
_cell.length_a   1.000
_cell.length_b   1.000
_cell.length_c   1.000
_cell.angle_alpha   90.00
_cell.angle_beta   90.00
_cell.angle_gamma   90.00
#
_symmetry.space_group_name_H-M   'P 1'
#
loop_
_entity.id
_entity.type
_entity.pdbx_description
1 polymer ?
#
loop_
_entity_poly.entity_id
_entity_poly.type
_entity_poly.pdbx_seq_one_letter_code
_entity_poly.pdbx_strand_id
1 'polypeptide(L)'
;MYECTHQEPRWKVITDAVFPTSLTVTGSRFYVGSRRRRKGFFTGLLRQLVLLPGSDATSRMCTGMNFNLAVLSIPKILQDLPVKPAGNGLLKYPYEADMKVTLGSRPPCTKSESGQFWFNAAQKGLFICNGDKWISLLEVEERLDYLEEYQSLATNSETMGIEVFVIPDVGLFAATANRYTPPGSAIYKWTDEKFVAYQNIPTYQAQSWKFFTIGKKIFLAVANFEANERGQEFSVIYKWNYRKEKFTVYQRINTYSARDWEAFVIDGEAFLAVANHRKGNNHNIDSVIYRWNARTGLFETNQTIPTSGAYDWEFFSIGPYSFLVVANTFNGTSTTINSHIYIWLSGAFQLFQSILTFGAADWEVFQIQDRVFLALANSYDSTIVAPNNSFAINSSIYELNITAQMFVKFQDILTYSAVDWEFFSVGEDNFLVVANSFDGVTFAVNSIIYRWQGYEGFVAVHRLPTFGCRDWEAFTTAAGSYLMYSSAKEPLSRVLKLKTF
;
A
#
# COMPACT_ATOMS: atom_id res chain seq x y z
N MET A 1 -2.78 25.60 25.69
CA MET A 1 -1.51 24.90 25.43
C MET A 1 -1.52 23.64 26.28
N TYR A 2 -1.23 22.50 25.70
CA TYR A 2 -1.21 21.22 26.40
C TYR A 2 0.23 20.76 26.53
N GLU A 3 0.56 20.15 27.64
CA GLU A 3 1.88 19.62 27.97
C GLU A 3 1.74 18.13 28.30
N CYS A 4 2.55 17.29 27.68
CA CYS A 4 2.65 15.88 28.01
C CYS A 4 3.82 15.68 28.99
N THR A 5 3.55 15.15 30.19
CA THR A 5 4.57 14.91 31.21
C THR A 5 4.93 13.42 31.30
N HIS A 6 6.18 13.12 31.63
CA HIS A 6 6.81 11.79 31.57
C HIS A 6 6.26 10.73 32.54
N GLN A 7 5.38 11.06 33.47
CA GLN A 7 5.01 10.13 34.56
C GLN A 7 3.59 9.57 34.48
N GLU A 8 2.69 10.24 33.81
CA GLU A 8 1.34 9.77 33.43
C GLU A 8 0.83 10.69 32.31
N PRO A 9 0.01 10.23 31.36
CA PRO A 9 -0.60 11.08 30.36
C PRO A 9 -1.64 12.00 31.02
N ARG A 10 -1.18 13.01 31.72
CA ARG A 10 -2.04 14.06 32.28
C ARG A 10 -2.01 15.27 31.37
N TRP A 11 -3.17 15.57 30.82
CA TRP A 11 -3.39 16.79 30.09
C TRP A 11 -3.39 17.98 31.03
N LYS A 12 -2.46 18.90 30.88
CA LYS A 12 -2.48 20.14 31.63
C LYS A 12 -2.75 21.30 30.68
N VAL A 13 -3.89 21.96 30.88
CA VAL A 13 -4.14 23.26 30.25
C VAL A 13 -3.33 24.31 30.99
N ILE A 14 -2.38 24.94 30.30
CA ILE A 14 -1.46 25.93 30.91
C ILE A 14 -2.00 27.36 30.77
N THR A 15 -3.24 27.56 30.40
CA THR A 15 -3.79 28.92 30.32
C THR A 15 -5.27 28.94 30.71
N ASP A 16 -5.62 29.93 31.56
CA ASP A 16 -7.00 30.25 31.93
C ASP A 16 -7.69 31.17 30.89
N ALA A 17 -7.04 31.43 29.76
CA ALA A 17 -7.58 32.30 28.74
C ALA A 17 -8.73 31.58 27.98
N VAL A 18 -9.86 32.23 27.89
CA VAL A 18 -10.95 31.80 27.02
C VAL A 18 -10.47 31.89 25.56
N PHE A 19 -10.36 30.77 24.88
CA PHE A 19 -10.03 30.74 23.46
C PHE A 19 -11.24 31.24 22.63
N PRO A 20 -11.01 32.11 21.64
CA PRO A 20 -12.05 32.53 20.75
C PRO A 20 -12.57 31.31 19.94
N THR A 21 -13.87 31.23 19.75
CA THR A 21 -14.52 30.17 18.96
C THR A 21 -14.22 30.27 17.46
N SER A 22 -13.67 31.40 17.03
CA SER A 22 -13.23 31.62 15.65
C SER A 22 -11.97 32.49 15.60
N LEU A 23 -11.06 32.17 14.69
CA LEU A 23 -9.84 32.90 14.42
C LEU A 23 -9.85 33.41 12.99
N THR A 24 -9.78 34.74 12.81
CA THR A 24 -9.54 35.33 11.49
C THR A 24 -8.05 35.39 11.26
N VAL A 25 -7.54 34.61 10.30
CA VAL A 25 -6.10 34.48 10.04
C VAL A 25 -5.58 35.43 8.95
N THR A 26 -6.46 36.14 8.23
CA THR A 26 -6.10 37.09 7.19
C THR A 26 -5.27 38.25 7.78
N GLY A 27 -4.03 38.39 7.36
CA GLY A 27 -3.11 39.42 7.86
C GLY A 27 -2.50 39.13 9.25
N SER A 28 -2.77 37.95 9.82
CA SER A 28 -2.24 37.55 11.13
C SER A 28 -0.79 37.09 11.04
N ARG A 29 -0.05 37.29 12.13
CA ARG A 29 1.30 36.75 12.29
C ARG A 29 1.36 35.85 13.51
N PHE A 30 1.89 34.65 13.33
CA PHE A 30 2.11 33.68 14.39
C PHE A 30 3.55 33.80 14.89
N TYR A 31 3.73 33.76 16.20
CA TYR A 31 5.03 33.78 16.83
C TYR A 31 5.20 32.49 17.63
N VAL A 32 6.19 31.73 17.27
CA VAL A 32 6.55 30.48 17.98
C VAL A 32 7.73 30.77 18.89
N GLY A 33 7.63 30.38 20.17
CA GLY A 33 8.71 30.52 21.12
C GLY A 33 8.92 31.96 21.66
N SER A 34 8.14 32.94 21.27
CA SER A 34 8.20 34.30 21.83
C SER A 34 6.84 34.99 21.87
N ARG A 35 6.69 35.87 22.84
CA ARG A 35 5.52 36.76 22.90
C ARG A 35 5.86 38.10 22.30
N ARG A 36 5.40 38.40 21.08
CA ARG A 36 5.78 39.61 20.31
C ARG A 36 7.29 39.72 20.11
N ARG A 37 7.73 40.59 19.27
CA ARG A 37 9.12 40.68 18.75
C ARG A 37 10.28 40.56 19.74
N ARG A 38 10.13 40.66 21.06
CA ARG A 38 11.23 40.56 22.04
C ARG A 38 10.78 40.34 23.50
N LYS A 39 9.59 39.82 23.79
CA LYS A 39 9.14 39.61 25.17
C LYS A 39 8.70 38.16 25.42
N GLY A 40 9.31 37.54 26.45
CA GLY A 40 8.99 36.18 26.88
C GLY A 40 9.50 35.12 25.88
N PHE A 41 10.73 34.72 26.02
CA PHE A 41 11.31 33.64 25.25
C PHE A 41 10.87 32.30 25.84
N PHE A 42 10.49 31.36 24.97
CA PHE A 42 10.33 29.98 25.36
C PHE A 42 11.74 29.37 25.50
N THR A 43 12.02 28.83 26.66
CA THR A 43 13.22 28.03 26.92
C THR A 43 12.82 26.57 27.00
N GLY A 44 13.08 25.82 25.93
CA GLY A 44 12.73 24.40 25.84
C GLY A 44 12.84 23.88 24.41
N LEU A 45 12.57 22.62 24.23
CA LEU A 45 12.50 21.99 22.90
C LEU A 45 11.06 22.07 22.40
N LEU A 46 10.86 22.74 21.25
CA LEU A 46 9.62 22.65 20.50
C LEU A 46 9.78 21.55 19.47
N ARG A 47 9.10 20.44 19.70
CA ARG A 47 9.26 19.26 18.84
C ARG A 47 8.33 19.30 17.63
N GLN A 48 7.14 19.82 17.82
CA GLN A 48 6.15 19.88 16.75
C GLN A 48 5.17 21.03 16.98
N LEU A 49 4.84 21.79 15.95
CA LEU A 49 3.79 22.80 15.96
C LEU A 49 2.85 22.54 14.80
N VAL A 50 1.58 22.29 15.09
CA VAL A 50 0.56 22.07 14.09
C VAL A 50 -0.64 22.98 14.36
N LEU A 51 -1.17 23.55 13.30
CA LEU A 51 -2.37 24.37 13.29
C LEU A 51 -3.46 23.61 12.51
N LEU A 52 -4.44 23.07 13.21
CA LEU A 52 -5.57 22.35 12.64
C LEU A 52 -6.81 23.25 12.72
N PRO A 53 -7.28 23.82 11.59
CA PRO A 53 -8.51 24.61 11.58
C PRO A 53 -9.74 23.71 11.78
N GLY A 54 -10.64 24.14 12.66
CA GLY A 54 -11.97 23.55 12.82
C GLY A 54 -12.01 22.18 13.50
N SER A 55 -10.95 21.72 14.16
CA SER A 55 -10.92 20.42 14.83
C SER A 55 -10.42 20.50 16.26
N ASP A 56 -10.97 19.66 17.12
CA ASP A 56 -10.37 19.35 18.41
C ASP A 56 -9.25 18.33 18.20
N ALA A 57 -8.00 18.79 18.32
CA ALA A 57 -6.83 17.93 18.16
C ALA A 57 -6.53 17.10 19.42
N THR A 58 -7.33 17.20 20.49
CA THR A 58 -7.06 16.58 21.78
C THR A 58 -6.91 15.06 21.67
N SER A 59 -7.77 14.42 20.89
CA SER A 59 -7.73 12.97 20.66
C SER A 59 -6.52 12.51 19.81
N ARG A 60 -5.86 13.43 19.13
CA ARG A 60 -4.70 13.15 18.26
C ARG A 60 -3.38 13.62 18.86
N MET A 61 -3.42 14.41 19.92
CA MET A 61 -2.23 14.84 20.62
C MET A 61 -1.71 13.71 21.50
N CYS A 62 -0.45 13.40 21.35
CA CYS A 62 0.24 12.32 22.08
C CYS A 62 -0.23 10.89 21.81
N THR A 63 -1.17 10.65 20.89
CA THR A 63 -1.44 9.33 20.35
C THR A 63 -0.30 8.94 19.41
N GLY A 64 0.41 7.89 19.68
CA GLY A 64 1.61 7.48 18.91
C GLY A 64 2.90 8.08 19.44
N MET A 65 2.89 8.90 20.48
CA MET A 65 4.06 8.95 21.33
C MET A 65 4.17 7.60 22.03
N ASN A 66 4.86 6.69 21.37
CA ASN A 66 5.56 5.65 22.09
C ASN A 66 6.44 6.43 23.08
N PHE A 67 6.05 6.50 24.36
CA PHE A 67 6.83 7.16 25.42
C PHE A 67 8.20 6.51 25.58
N ASN A 68 8.47 5.47 24.86
CA ASN A 68 9.75 4.83 24.66
C ASN A 68 10.66 5.52 23.64
N LEU A 69 10.38 6.76 23.21
CA LEU A 69 11.37 7.49 22.39
C LEU A 69 12.69 7.71 23.12
N ALA A 70 12.68 7.78 24.46
CA ALA A 70 13.91 7.71 25.25
C ALA A 70 14.52 6.29 25.28
N VAL A 71 13.72 5.28 24.99
CA VAL A 71 14.10 3.86 24.91
C VAL A 71 14.48 3.47 23.49
N LEU A 72 14.02 4.20 22.47
CA LEU A 72 14.41 4.00 21.07
C LEU A 72 15.91 4.24 20.79
N SER A 73 16.59 4.96 21.68
CA SER A 73 18.05 5.11 21.59
C SER A 73 18.82 3.92 22.17
N ILE A 74 18.12 3.01 22.88
CA ILE A 74 18.72 1.82 23.44
C ILE A 74 18.20 0.64 22.67
N PRO A 75 19.05 -0.03 21.84
CA PRO A 75 18.63 -1.23 21.11
C PRO A 75 17.98 -2.23 22.05
N LYS A 76 16.91 -2.88 21.61
CA LYS A 76 16.10 -3.82 22.40
C LYS A 76 16.95 -4.89 23.08
N ILE A 77 18.03 -5.31 22.44
CA ILE A 77 18.99 -6.27 22.98
C ILE A 77 19.74 -5.74 24.23
N LEU A 78 19.90 -4.44 24.37
CA LEU A 78 20.53 -3.82 25.54
C LEU A 78 19.52 -3.57 26.66
N GLN A 79 18.21 -3.68 26.39
CA GLN A 79 17.15 -3.62 27.40
C GLN A 79 17.03 -4.93 28.16
N ASP A 80 17.42 -6.05 27.55
CA ASP A 80 17.42 -7.37 28.14
C ASP A 80 18.75 -7.71 28.88
N LEU A 81 19.54 -6.69 29.22
CA LEU A 81 20.72 -6.91 30.06
C LEU A 81 20.27 -7.52 31.40
N PRO A 82 21.00 -8.54 31.91
CA PRO A 82 20.57 -9.24 33.09
C PRO A 82 20.36 -8.28 34.26
N VAL A 83 19.16 -8.35 34.83
CA VAL A 83 18.83 -7.62 36.05
C VAL A 83 19.89 -7.95 37.10
N LYS A 84 20.47 -6.90 37.69
CA LYS A 84 21.43 -6.96 38.77
C LYS A 84 21.07 -8.07 39.73
N PRO A 85 21.95 -9.06 39.97
CA PRO A 85 21.63 -10.12 40.91
C PRO A 85 21.36 -9.48 42.27
N ALA A 86 20.24 -9.83 42.88
CA ALA A 86 19.92 -9.42 44.22
C ALA A 86 20.89 -10.12 45.21
N GLY A 87 21.97 -9.44 45.57
CA GLY A 87 22.92 -9.91 46.51
C GLY A 87 23.96 -8.83 46.84
N ASN A 88 24.18 -8.60 48.12
CA ASN A 88 25.14 -7.63 48.66
C ASN A 88 26.62 -8.00 48.42
N GLY A 89 26.92 -8.73 47.37
CA GLY A 89 28.28 -8.81 46.87
C GLY A 89 28.68 -7.44 46.36
N LEU A 90 29.67 -6.80 46.94
CA LEU A 90 30.41 -5.75 46.31
C LEU A 90 30.73 -6.18 44.89
N LEU A 91 29.87 -5.79 43.95
CA LEU A 91 30.16 -5.88 42.54
C LEU A 91 31.45 -5.06 42.38
N LYS A 92 32.59 -5.74 42.35
CA LYS A 92 33.77 -5.15 41.75
C LYS A 92 33.30 -4.65 40.40
N TYR A 93 33.25 -3.37 40.25
CA TYR A 93 33.31 -2.78 38.92
C TYR A 93 34.46 -3.48 38.22
N PRO A 94 34.30 -3.91 37.09
CA PRO A 94 33.27 -3.67 36.13
C PRO A 94 32.92 -4.98 35.48
N TYR A 95 31.86 -4.99 34.88
CA TYR A 95 31.84 -5.64 33.59
C TYR A 95 32.60 -4.79 32.56
N GLU A 96 33.89 -4.50 32.85
CA GLU A 96 34.88 -4.26 31.81
C GLU A 96 35.13 -5.65 31.19
N ALA A 97 34.16 -6.18 30.47
CA ALA A 97 34.50 -7.13 29.46
C ALA A 97 35.45 -6.37 28.53
N ASP A 98 36.59 -7.00 28.19
CA ASP A 98 37.45 -6.50 27.13
C ASP A 98 36.60 -6.40 25.86
N MET A 99 35.90 -5.30 25.70
CA MET A 99 35.01 -5.08 24.53
C MET A 99 35.91 -4.93 23.32
N LYS A 100 35.85 -5.93 22.45
CA LYS A 100 36.57 -5.91 21.17
C LYS A 100 35.67 -5.44 20.09
N VAL A 101 36.12 -4.48 19.34
CA VAL A 101 35.51 -4.12 18.04
C VAL A 101 36.34 -4.81 16.97
N THR A 102 35.75 -5.78 16.31
CA THR A 102 36.41 -6.45 15.17
C THR A 102 36.11 -5.69 13.89
N LEU A 103 37.16 -5.40 13.12
CA LEU A 103 37.08 -4.78 11.81
C LEU A 103 37.33 -5.85 10.72
N GLY A 104 36.65 -5.75 9.59
CA GLY A 104 36.89 -6.61 8.43
C GLY A 104 35.89 -7.75 8.29
N SER A 105 36.37 -8.99 8.05
CA SER A 105 35.50 -10.15 7.82
C SER A 105 34.65 -10.47 9.04
N ARG A 106 33.41 -10.93 8.80
CA ARG A 106 32.45 -11.29 9.84
C ARG A 106 33.00 -12.41 10.72
N PRO A 107 33.23 -12.18 12.03
CA PRO A 107 33.65 -13.24 12.94
C PRO A 107 32.46 -14.15 13.30
N PRO A 108 32.70 -15.35 13.86
CA PRO A 108 31.63 -16.16 14.42
C PRO A 108 30.94 -15.43 15.57
N CYS A 109 29.64 -15.67 15.76
CA CYS A 109 28.90 -15.18 16.93
C CYS A 109 28.35 -16.37 17.69
N THR A 110 28.97 -16.67 18.79
CA THR A 110 28.60 -17.73 19.73
C THR A 110 28.45 -17.14 21.13
N LYS A 111 28.11 -17.95 22.10
CA LYS A 111 27.97 -17.49 23.49
C LYS A 111 29.26 -16.89 24.06
N SER A 112 30.43 -17.30 23.55
CA SER A 112 31.73 -16.75 23.97
C SER A 112 31.98 -15.35 23.43
N GLU A 113 31.39 -15.00 22.28
CA GLU A 113 31.49 -13.68 21.66
C GLU A 113 30.32 -12.76 22.03
N SER A 114 29.42 -13.19 22.89
CA SER A 114 28.29 -12.36 23.32
C SER A 114 28.74 -11.02 23.88
N GLY A 115 28.17 -9.94 23.36
CA GLY A 115 28.55 -8.55 23.71
C GLY A 115 29.71 -7.98 22.89
N GLN A 116 30.35 -8.76 22.01
CA GLN A 116 31.37 -8.25 21.10
C GLN A 116 30.76 -7.44 19.96
N PHE A 117 31.51 -6.42 19.49
CA PHE A 117 31.11 -5.59 18.37
C PHE A 117 31.87 -5.99 17.10
N TRP A 118 31.20 -5.88 15.98
CA TRP A 118 31.78 -6.03 14.65
C TRP A 118 31.36 -4.85 13.78
N PHE A 119 32.35 -4.18 13.19
CA PHE A 119 32.10 -3.13 12.21
C PHE A 119 32.35 -3.67 10.81
N ASN A 120 31.30 -3.68 9.99
CA ASN A 120 31.40 -4.02 8.57
C ASN A 120 31.65 -2.75 7.77
N ALA A 121 32.90 -2.56 7.33
CA ALA A 121 33.29 -1.37 6.58
C ALA A 121 32.62 -1.29 5.19
N ALA A 122 32.30 -2.44 4.57
CA ALA A 122 31.64 -2.47 3.26
C ALA A 122 30.18 -2.02 3.34
N GLN A 123 29.48 -2.43 4.39
CA GLN A 123 28.09 -2.05 4.66
C GLN A 123 27.95 -0.82 5.57
N LYS A 124 29.09 -0.26 6.04
CA LYS A 124 29.14 0.82 7.03
C LYS A 124 28.26 0.56 8.26
N GLY A 125 28.12 -0.70 8.65
CA GLY A 125 27.25 -1.17 9.73
C GLY A 125 28.04 -1.55 10.98
N LEU A 126 27.52 -1.21 12.16
CA LEU A 126 28.00 -1.68 13.46
C LEU A 126 27.04 -2.76 13.98
N PHE A 127 27.62 -3.91 14.39
CA PHE A 127 26.86 -5.05 14.86
C PHE A 127 27.32 -5.47 16.25
N ILE A 128 26.40 -6.04 17.05
CA ILE A 128 26.67 -6.71 18.31
C ILE A 128 26.32 -8.18 18.22
N CYS A 129 27.18 -9.05 18.78
CA CYS A 129 26.86 -10.46 18.91
C CYS A 129 25.97 -10.67 20.15
N ASN A 130 24.79 -11.31 20.00
CA ASN A 130 23.90 -11.65 21.12
C ASN A 130 24.14 -13.05 21.69
N GLY A 131 25.19 -13.72 21.24
CA GLY A 131 25.52 -15.10 21.63
C GLY A 131 24.98 -16.16 20.67
N ASP A 132 24.25 -15.78 19.64
CA ASP A 132 23.68 -16.63 18.60
C ASP A 132 23.91 -16.02 17.20
N LYS A 133 23.60 -14.75 17.05
CA LYS A 133 23.72 -14.02 15.79
C LYS A 133 24.18 -12.58 15.99
N TRP A 134 24.74 -12.01 14.93
CA TRP A 134 25.05 -10.60 14.86
C TRP A 134 23.78 -9.76 14.62
N ILE A 135 23.56 -8.76 15.47
CA ILE A 135 22.43 -7.83 15.39
C ILE A 135 22.99 -6.46 15.03
N SER A 136 22.38 -5.81 14.06
CA SER A 136 22.73 -4.43 13.67
C SER A 136 22.42 -3.45 14.80
N LEU A 137 23.36 -2.57 15.10
CA LEU A 137 23.20 -1.48 16.09
C LEU A 137 23.02 -0.12 15.42
N LEU A 138 23.54 0.03 14.23
CA LEU A 138 23.34 1.19 13.39
C LEU A 138 22.45 0.71 12.24
N GLU A 139 21.18 0.92 12.35
CA GLU A 139 20.31 0.89 11.19
C GLU A 139 20.57 2.18 10.43
N VAL A 140 21.06 2.07 9.21
CA VAL A 140 20.99 3.18 8.28
C VAL A 140 19.49 3.31 8.03
N GLU A 141 18.86 4.33 8.58
CA GLU A 141 17.50 4.68 8.23
C GLU A 141 17.52 5.06 6.75
N GLU A 142 17.23 4.09 5.89
CA GLU A 142 17.02 4.41 4.47
C GLU A 142 15.80 5.31 4.37
N ARG A 143 16.01 6.51 3.85
CA ARG A 143 14.92 7.47 3.59
C ARG A 143 14.85 7.75 2.12
N LEU A 144 13.62 7.83 1.61
CA LEU A 144 13.38 8.22 0.23
C LEU A 144 13.81 9.67 0.02
N ASP A 145 14.75 9.89 -0.91
CA ASP A 145 15.22 11.21 -1.34
C ASP A 145 14.46 11.66 -2.59
N TYR A 146 14.61 10.93 -3.68
CA TYR A 146 13.91 11.22 -4.94
C TYR A 146 13.68 9.95 -5.76
N LEU A 147 12.96 10.11 -6.88
CA LEU A 147 12.74 9.04 -7.86
C LEU A 147 13.44 9.41 -9.17
N GLU A 148 14.10 8.42 -9.75
CA GLU A 148 14.79 8.54 -11.03
C GLU A 148 14.14 7.62 -12.06
N GLU A 149 13.86 8.12 -13.26
CA GLU A 149 13.42 7.25 -14.35
C GLU A 149 14.51 6.25 -14.66
N TYR A 150 14.20 4.97 -14.48
CA TYR A 150 15.16 3.89 -14.60
C TYR A 150 15.02 3.16 -15.93
N GLN A 151 13.79 2.87 -16.34
CA GLN A 151 13.48 2.22 -17.60
C GLN A 151 12.19 2.74 -18.21
N SER A 152 12.24 3.14 -19.47
CA SER A 152 11.07 3.29 -20.32
C SER A 152 10.81 1.94 -21.02
N LEU A 153 9.70 1.30 -20.69
CA LEU A 153 9.32 -0.01 -21.22
C LEU A 153 8.26 0.16 -22.31
N ALA A 154 8.65 -0.06 -23.57
CA ALA A 154 7.70 -0.13 -24.66
C ALA A 154 6.80 -1.35 -24.48
N THR A 155 5.47 -1.12 -24.45
CA THR A 155 4.47 -2.15 -24.30
C THR A 155 3.75 -2.43 -25.63
N ASN A 156 3.04 -3.54 -25.71
CA ASN A 156 2.35 -3.95 -26.94
C ASN A 156 1.28 -2.96 -27.40
N SER A 157 0.64 -2.31 -26.46
CA SER A 157 -0.35 -1.24 -26.63
C SER A 157 -0.52 -0.52 -25.30
N GLU A 158 -1.47 0.39 -25.22
CA GLU A 158 -1.87 1.02 -23.96
C GLU A 158 -2.11 -0.04 -22.88
N THR A 159 -1.60 0.22 -21.69
CA THR A 159 -1.59 -0.74 -20.58
C THR A 159 -2.59 -0.29 -19.51
N MET A 160 -3.52 -1.19 -19.19
CA MET A 160 -4.61 -0.93 -18.24
C MET A 160 -4.24 -1.34 -16.82
N GLY A 161 -3.42 -2.35 -16.66
CA GLY A 161 -2.94 -2.84 -15.37
C GLY A 161 -1.60 -3.55 -15.51
N ILE A 162 -0.89 -3.64 -14.41
CA ILE A 162 0.38 -4.33 -14.27
C ILE A 162 0.26 -5.29 -13.09
N GLU A 163 0.98 -6.38 -13.15
CA GLU A 163 1.18 -7.29 -12.01
C GLU A 163 2.65 -7.65 -11.96
N VAL A 164 3.33 -7.30 -10.87
CA VAL A 164 4.73 -7.64 -10.63
C VAL A 164 4.82 -8.81 -9.67
N PHE A 165 5.47 -9.90 -10.07
CA PHE A 165 5.48 -11.12 -9.28
C PHE A 165 6.79 -11.90 -9.41
N VAL A 166 7.05 -12.77 -8.43
CA VAL A 166 8.23 -13.63 -8.39
C VAL A 166 7.81 -15.09 -8.58
N ILE A 167 8.41 -15.75 -9.57
CA ILE A 167 8.34 -17.21 -9.67
C ILE A 167 9.55 -17.78 -8.94
N PRO A 168 9.36 -18.59 -7.88
CA PRO A 168 10.46 -19.19 -7.13
C PRO A 168 11.44 -19.93 -8.07
N ASP A 169 12.73 -19.74 -7.82
CA ASP A 169 13.84 -20.31 -8.59
C ASP A 169 13.92 -19.89 -10.08
N VAL A 170 13.03 -19.03 -10.55
CA VAL A 170 13.02 -18.55 -11.95
C VAL A 170 13.30 -17.05 -12.04
N GLY A 171 12.74 -16.25 -11.15
CA GLY A 171 13.01 -14.82 -11.07
C GLY A 171 11.78 -13.92 -10.99
N LEU A 172 12.03 -12.62 -11.14
CA LEU A 172 11.04 -11.55 -11.10
C LEU A 172 10.44 -11.32 -12.49
N PHE A 173 9.13 -11.12 -12.55
CA PHE A 173 8.35 -10.87 -13.74
C PHE A 173 7.40 -9.69 -13.58
N ALA A 174 7.00 -9.09 -14.70
CA ALA A 174 5.90 -8.15 -14.80
C ALA A 174 4.96 -8.60 -15.93
N ALA A 175 3.67 -8.63 -15.68
CA ALA A 175 2.65 -8.85 -16.70
C ALA A 175 1.90 -7.52 -16.95
N THR A 176 1.77 -7.12 -18.21
CA THR A 176 1.02 -5.93 -18.60
C THR A 176 -0.31 -6.32 -19.22
N ALA A 177 -1.41 -5.74 -18.75
CA ALA A 177 -2.75 -5.91 -19.32
C ALA A 177 -2.93 -4.93 -20.48
N ASN A 178 -2.78 -5.40 -21.70
CA ASN A 178 -2.77 -4.57 -22.89
C ASN A 178 -4.14 -4.52 -23.60
N ARG A 179 -4.39 -3.38 -24.22
CA ARG A 179 -5.69 -3.03 -24.78
C ARG A 179 -6.01 -3.78 -26.07
N TYR A 180 -5.05 -3.94 -26.96
CA TYR A 180 -5.32 -4.45 -28.30
C TYR A 180 -4.79 -5.86 -28.56
N THR A 181 -5.52 -6.61 -29.36
CA THR A 181 -5.17 -7.94 -29.85
C THR A 181 -5.39 -7.99 -31.36
N PRO A 182 -4.39 -8.36 -32.16
CA PRO A 182 -3.02 -8.69 -31.80
C PRO A 182 -2.21 -7.43 -31.38
N PRO A 183 -1.09 -7.56 -30.65
CA PRO A 183 -0.45 -8.80 -30.23
C PRO A 183 -0.95 -9.35 -28.88
N GLY A 184 -1.86 -8.64 -28.17
CA GLY A 184 -2.34 -9.01 -26.85
C GLY A 184 -1.43 -8.49 -25.72
N SER A 185 -1.50 -9.13 -24.57
CA SER A 185 -0.77 -8.75 -23.36
C SER A 185 0.63 -9.38 -23.34
N ALA A 186 1.55 -8.71 -22.66
CA ALA A 186 2.94 -9.15 -22.58
C ALA A 186 3.33 -9.50 -21.15
N ILE A 187 4.21 -10.48 -21.03
CA ILE A 187 4.93 -10.81 -19.81
C ILE A 187 6.39 -10.49 -20.05
N TYR A 188 7.01 -9.80 -19.10
CA TYR A 188 8.40 -9.42 -19.09
C TYR A 188 9.12 -10.14 -17.96
N LYS A 189 10.40 -10.45 -18.15
CA LYS A 189 11.28 -11.01 -17.11
C LYS A 189 12.33 -9.99 -16.73
N TRP A 190 12.60 -9.83 -15.46
CA TRP A 190 13.70 -9.02 -14.97
C TRP A 190 15.02 -9.74 -15.23
N THR A 191 15.84 -9.17 -16.09
CA THR A 191 17.12 -9.72 -16.52
C THR A 191 18.11 -8.55 -16.68
N ASP A 192 19.31 -8.69 -16.13
CA ASP A 192 20.34 -7.64 -16.15
C ASP A 192 19.79 -6.28 -15.68
N GLU A 193 19.05 -6.32 -14.56
CA GLU A 193 18.42 -5.18 -13.90
C GLU A 193 17.39 -4.43 -14.76
N LYS A 194 16.74 -5.07 -15.72
CA LYS A 194 15.70 -4.50 -16.57
C LYS A 194 14.62 -5.52 -16.91
N PHE A 195 13.41 -5.04 -17.16
CA PHE A 195 12.36 -5.86 -17.75
C PHE A 195 12.62 -6.06 -19.26
N VAL A 196 12.66 -7.31 -19.66
CA VAL A 196 12.86 -7.75 -21.04
C VAL A 196 11.65 -8.60 -21.46
N ALA A 197 11.17 -8.40 -22.69
CA ALA A 197 10.03 -9.14 -23.23
C ALA A 197 10.28 -10.66 -23.16
N TYR A 198 9.32 -11.39 -22.60
CA TYR A 198 9.45 -12.82 -22.33
C TYR A 198 8.38 -13.65 -23.04
N GLN A 199 7.10 -13.29 -22.88
CA GLN A 199 5.99 -14.01 -23.49
C GLN A 199 4.85 -13.06 -23.87
N ASN A 200 4.25 -13.27 -25.04
CA ASN A 200 2.98 -12.63 -25.39
C ASN A 200 1.82 -13.63 -25.19
N ILE A 201 0.73 -13.12 -24.69
CA ILE A 201 -0.50 -13.89 -24.45
C ILE A 201 -1.68 -13.18 -25.12
N PRO A 202 -2.41 -13.82 -26.03
CA PRO A 202 -3.63 -13.24 -26.58
C PRO A 202 -4.66 -12.99 -25.48
N THR A 203 -5.08 -11.73 -25.34
CA THR A 203 -6.08 -11.27 -24.37
C THR A 203 -7.09 -10.37 -25.09
N TYR A 204 -8.20 -10.08 -24.45
CA TYR A 204 -9.30 -9.33 -25.08
C TYR A 204 -9.60 -8.07 -24.26
N GLN A 205 -8.91 -6.99 -24.60
CA GLN A 205 -8.91 -5.74 -23.85
C GLN A 205 -8.68 -5.98 -22.35
N ALA A 206 -7.55 -6.64 -22.03
CA ALA A 206 -7.17 -6.98 -20.67
C ALA A 206 -7.16 -5.75 -19.76
N GLN A 207 -7.66 -5.89 -18.54
CA GLN A 207 -7.75 -4.83 -17.55
C GLN A 207 -6.75 -5.00 -16.40
N SER A 208 -6.64 -6.23 -15.89
CA SER A 208 -5.72 -6.58 -14.82
C SER A 208 -5.17 -7.98 -15.00
N TRP A 209 -4.12 -8.27 -14.26
CA TRP A 209 -3.58 -9.58 -14.00
C TRP A 209 -3.58 -9.84 -12.50
N LYS A 210 -3.71 -11.10 -12.09
CA LYS A 210 -3.52 -11.50 -10.69
C LYS A 210 -2.67 -12.76 -10.63
N PHE A 211 -1.53 -12.65 -9.97
CA PHE A 211 -0.63 -13.75 -9.67
C PHE A 211 -1.01 -14.43 -8.37
N PHE A 212 -1.03 -15.76 -8.34
CA PHE A 212 -1.26 -16.51 -7.11
C PHE A 212 -0.72 -17.93 -7.19
N THR A 213 -0.61 -18.57 -6.02
CA THR A 213 -0.11 -19.93 -5.90
C THR A 213 -1.07 -20.81 -5.12
N ILE A 214 -1.16 -22.09 -5.49
CA ILE A 214 -1.86 -23.12 -4.71
C ILE A 214 -0.90 -24.29 -4.51
N GLY A 215 -0.37 -24.40 -3.31
CA GLY A 215 0.75 -25.28 -3.03
C GLY A 215 1.95 -24.95 -3.91
N LYS A 216 2.43 -25.90 -4.72
CA LYS A 216 3.53 -25.69 -5.67
C LYS A 216 3.08 -25.24 -7.06
N LYS A 217 1.78 -25.09 -7.27
CA LYS A 217 1.25 -24.66 -8.57
C LYS A 217 1.22 -23.14 -8.63
N ILE A 218 1.67 -22.58 -9.74
CA ILE A 218 1.76 -21.16 -9.98
C ILE A 218 0.77 -20.78 -11.07
N PHE A 219 -0.02 -19.75 -10.79
CA PHE A 219 -1.09 -19.29 -11.65
C PHE A 219 -1.01 -17.80 -11.92
N LEU A 220 -1.57 -17.39 -13.05
CA LEU A 220 -1.73 -16.00 -13.45
C LEU A 220 -3.11 -15.87 -14.11
N ALA A 221 -4.02 -15.11 -13.53
CA ALA A 221 -5.35 -14.85 -14.06
C ALA A 221 -5.39 -13.50 -14.77
N VAL A 222 -6.04 -13.43 -15.94
CA VAL A 222 -6.29 -12.18 -16.66
C VAL A 222 -7.76 -11.83 -16.63
N ALA A 223 -8.09 -10.55 -16.40
CA ALA A 223 -9.44 -10.02 -16.57
C ALA A 223 -9.60 -9.50 -18.00
N ASN A 224 -10.41 -10.16 -18.80
CA ASN A 224 -10.76 -9.72 -20.16
C ASN A 224 -12.05 -8.90 -20.13
N PHE A 225 -11.98 -7.69 -20.66
CA PHE A 225 -13.14 -6.78 -20.69
C PHE A 225 -14.04 -6.99 -21.92
N GLU A 226 -13.46 -7.33 -23.05
CA GLU A 226 -14.18 -7.54 -24.30
C GLU A 226 -14.29 -9.05 -24.62
N ALA A 227 -15.27 -9.37 -25.43
CA ALA A 227 -15.43 -10.70 -26.00
C ALA A 227 -14.33 -11.02 -27.03
N ASN A 228 -14.08 -12.32 -27.26
CA ASN A 228 -13.20 -12.74 -28.34
C ASN A 228 -13.85 -12.52 -29.72
N GLU A 229 -13.15 -12.86 -30.79
CA GLU A 229 -13.60 -12.69 -32.18
C GLU A 229 -14.87 -13.50 -32.50
N ARG A 230 -15.23 -14.46 -31.63
CA ARG A 230 -16.46 -15.29 -31.75
C ARG A 230 -17.60 -14.80 -30.88
N GLY A 231 -17.42 -13.62 -30.24
CA GLY A 231 -18.42 -13.06 -29.34
C GLY A 231 -18.57 -13.80 -28.01
N GLN A 232 -17.53 -14.56 -27.59
CA GLN A 232 -17.53 -15.26 -26.30
C GLN A 232 -16.86 -14.40 -25.22
N GLU A 233 -17.58 -14.19 -24.13
CA GLU A 233 -17.09 -13.42 -22.97
C GLU A 233 -16.50 -14.39 -21.95
N PHE A 234 -15.20 -14.30 -21.72
CA PHE A 234 -14.49 -15.11 -20.73
C PHE A 234 -13.17 -14.47 -20.31
N SER A 235 -12.74 -14.83 -19.14
CA SER A 235 -11.41 -14.59 -18.63
C SER A 235 -10.63 -15.90 -18.52
N VAL A 236 -9.31 -15.83 -18.39
CA VAL A 236 -8.45 -17.01 -18.48
C VAL A 236 -7.51 -17.07 -17.27
N ILE A 237 -7.44 -18.25 -16.69
CA ILE A 237 -6.41 -18.61 -15.72
C ILE A 237 -5.33 -19.40 -16.46
N TYR A 238 -4.10 -18.90 -16.38
CA TYR A 238 -2.90 -19.56 -16.90
C TYR A 238 -2.16 -20.24 -15.77
N LYS A 239 -1.45 -21.33 -16.11
CA LYS A 239 -0.59 -22.04 -15.18
C LYS A 239 0.82 -22.04 -15.71
N TRP A 240 1.79 -21.80 -14.83
CA TRP A 240 3.21 -21.93 -15.15
C TRP A 240 3.57 -23.37 -15.44
N ASN A 241 4.23 -23.56 -16.58
CA ASN A 241 4.74 -24.86 -17.00
C ASN A 241 6.27 -24.83 -16.87
N TYR A 242 6.81 -25.48 -15.86
CA TYR A 242 8.25 -25.52 -15.57
C TYR A 242 9.10 -26.12 -16.70
N ARG A 243 8.54 -27.08 -17.47
CA ARG A 243 9.28 -27.70 -18.59
C ARG A 243 9.40 -26.75 -19.80
N LYS A 244 8.36 -25.95 -20.04
CA LYS A 244 8.31 -24.98 -21.14
C LYS A 244 8.79 -23.60 -20.72
N GLU A 245 8.93 -23.39 -19.41
CA GLU A 245 9.19 -22.09 -18.80
C GLU A 245 8.24 -21.00 -19.32
N LYS A 246 6.98 -21.30 -19.41
CA LYS A 246 5.91 -20.40 -19.93
C LYS A 246 4.59 -20.63 -19.24
N PHE A 247 3.75 -19.60 -19.23
CA PHE A 247 2.36 -19.71 -18.86
C PHE A 247 1.55 -20.37 -20.00
N THR A 248 0.73 -21.33 -19.64
CA THR A 248 -0.16 -22.05 -20.56
C THR A 248 -1.57 -22.00 -20.05
N VAL A 249 -2.56 -21.95 -20.95
CA VAL A 249 -3.98 -21.93 -20.60
C VAL A 249 -4.31 -23.10 -19.68
N TYR A 250 -4.93 -22.80 -18.55
CA TYR A 250 -5.35 -23.80 -17.57
C TYR A 250 -6.88 -23.91 -17.48
N GLN A 251 -7.57 -22.79 -17.24
CA GLN A 251 -9.02 -22.72 -17.11
C GLN A 251 -9.56 -21.46 -17.77
N ARG A 252 -10.70 -21.60 -18.46
CA ARG A 252 -11.50 -20.48 -18.93
C ARG A 252 -12.72 -20.36 -18.05
N ILE A 253 -13.06 -19.14 -17.65
CA ILE A 253 -14.21 -18.83 -16.80
C ILE A 253 -15.02 -17.75 -17.51
N ASN A 254 -16.33 -17.97 -17.65
CA ASN A 254 -17.22 -16.97 -18.20
C ASN A 254 -17.26 -15.76 -17.26
N THR A 255 -16.93 -14.60 -17.80
CA THR A 255 -16.95 -13.32 -17.09
C THR A 255 -17.60 -12.27 -17.97
N TYR A 256 -18.02 -11.16 -17.38
CA TYR A 256 -18.76 -10.13 -18.09
C TYR A 256 -18.07 -8.78 -17.94
N SER A 257 -17.35 -8.36 -18.98
CA SER A 257 -16.49 -7.17 -18.96
C SER A 257 -15.66 -7.12 -17.67
N ALA A 258 -14.91 -8.18 -17.40
CA ALA A 258 -14.15 -8.30 -16.16
C ALA A 258 -13.11 -7.18 -16.05
N ARG A 259 -13.01 -6.60 -14.87
CA ARG A 259 -12.06 -5.53 -14.54
C ARG A 259 -10.90 -6.03 -13.72
N ASP A 260 -11.17 -6.90 -12.76
CA ASP A 260 -10.18 -7.33 -11.81
C ASP A 260 -10.41 -8.78 -11.33
N TRP A 261 -9.34 -9.38 -10.82
CA TRP A 261 -9.29 -10.64 -10.08
C TRP A 261 -8.58 -10.43 -8.75
N GLU A 262 -9.21 -10.87 -7.68
CA GLU A 262 -8.56 -10.95 -6.38
C GLU A 262 -8.39 -12.40 -5.93
N ALA A 263 -7.19 -12.78 -5.47
CA ALA A 263 -6.84 -14.13 -5.06
C ALA A 263 -6.52 -14.18 -3.55
N PHE A 264 -7.17 -15.07 -2.82
CA PHE A 264 -7.01 -15.14 -1.37
C PHE A 264 -7.16 -16.56 -0.82
N VAL A 265 -6.76 -16.72 0.43
CA VAL A 265 -6.84 -17.98 1.17
C VAL A 265 -7.58 -17.75 2.49
N ILE A 266 -8.60 -18.55 2.76
CA ILE A 266 -9.31 -18.58 4.05
C ILE A 266 -9.30 -20.02 4.55
N ASP A 267 -8.84 -20.24 5.77
CA ASP A 267 -8.77 -21.58 6.41
C ASP A 267 -8.03 -22.64 5.56
N GLY A 268 -7.01 -22.21 4.83
CA GLY A 268 -6.21 -23.08 3.95
C GLY A 268 -6.85 -23.41 2.61
N GLU A 269 -8.01 -22.85 2.30
CA GLU A 269 -8.71 -22.99 1.04
C GLU A 269 -8.48 -21.77 0.14
N ALA A 270 -8.21 -22.01 -1.13
CA ALA A 270 -7.93 -20.94 -2.09
C ALA A 270 -9.20 -20.48 -2.82
N PHE A 271 -9.32 -19.17 -2.97
CA PHE A 271 -10.44 -18.49 -3.61
C PHE A 271 -9.95 -17.50 -4.65
N LEU A 272 -10.82 -17.20 -5.62
CA LEU A 272 -10.70 -16.12 -6.58
C LEU A 272 -12.00 -15.33 -6.62
N ALA A 273 -11.94 -14.02 -6.53
CA ALA A 273 -13.07 -13.13 -6.80
C ALA A 273 -12.86 -12.41 -8.14
N VAL A 274 -13.90 -12.31 -8.97
CA VAL A 274 -13.86 -11.53 -10.21
C VAL A 274 -14.77 -10.31 -10.12
N ALA A 275 -14.28 -9.15 -10.53
CA ALA A 275 -15.09 -7.96 -10.71
C ALA A 275 -15.75 -7.97 -12.08
N ASN A 276 -17.00 -8.38 -12.15
CA ASN A 276 -17.84 -8.29 -13.35
C ASN A 276 -18.44 -6.89 -13.44
N HIS A 277 -18.01 -6.12 -14.45
CA HIS A 277 -18.38 -4.72 -14.56
C HIS A 277 -19.74 -4.50 -15.20
N ARG A 278 -20.03 -5.18 -16.31
CA ARG A 278 -21.29 -5.05 -17.02
C ARG A 278 -21.56 -6.25 -17.93
N LYS A 279 -22.84 -6.45 -18.25
CA LYS A 279 -23.28 -7.35 -19.31
C LYS A 279 -24.14 -6.55 -20.30
N GLY A 280 -23.61 -6.31 -21.49
CA GLY A 280 -24.19 -5.31 -22.38
C GLY A 280 -24.21 -3.93 -21.71
N ASN A 281 -25.39 -3.34 -21.55
CA ASN A 281 -25.56 -2.02 -20.89
C ASN A 281 -25.95 -2.15 -19.40
N ASN A 282 -26.13 -3.36 -18.90
CA ASN A 282 -26.48 -3.55 -17.48
C ASN A 282 -25.22 -3.63 -16.61
N HIS A 283 -25.06 -2.64 -15.73
CA HIS A 283 -23.97 -2.57 -14.76
C HIS A 283 -24.33 -3.18 -13.41
N ASN A 284 -25.61 -3.50 -13.17
CA ASN A 284 -26.06 -4.17 -11.95
C ASN A 284 -26.10 -5.67 -12.18
N ILE A 285 -24.97 -6.32 -12.05
CA ILE A 285 -24.77 -7.74 -12.28
C ILE A 285 -23.98 -8.37 -11.15
N ASP A 286 -24.08 -9.69 -11.03
CA ASP A 286 -23.36 -10.42 -10.02
C ASP A 286 -21.86 -10.51 -10.36
N SER A 287 -21.03 -10.19 -9.40
CA SER A 287 -19.64 -10.64 -9.33
C SER A 287 -19.58 -12.01 -8.66
N VAL A 288 -18.54 -12.79 -8.94
CA VAL A 288 -18.50 -14.20 -8.57
C VAL A 288 -17.23 -14.49 -7.76
N ILE A 289 -17.40 -15.24 -6.69
CA ILE A 289 -16.31 -15.82 -5.90
C ILE A 289 -16.24 -17.30 -6.24
N TYR A 290 -15.06 -17.75 -6.65
CA TYR A 290 -14.74 -19.12 -6.95
C TYR A 290 -13.90 -19.74 -5.85
N ARG A 291 -14.10 -21.03 -5.58
CA ARG A 291 -13.30 -21.82 -4.65
C ARG A 291 -12.55 -22.90 -5.41
N TRP A 292 -11.30 -23.12 -5.04
CA TRP A 292 -10.51 -24.19 -5.60
C TRP A 292 -11.02 -25.56 -5.14
N ASN A 293 -11.39 -26.41 -6.08
CA ASN A 293 -11.71 -27.80 -5.81
C ASN A 293 -10.46 -28.67 -6.03
N ALA A 294 -9.86 -29.15 -4.94
CA ALA A 294 -8.63 -29.96 -4.99
C ALA A 294 -8.82 -31.29 -5.75
N ARG A 295 -10.04 -31.83 -5.84
CA ARG A 295 -10.34 -33.09 -6.52
C ARG A 295 -10.37 -32.92 -8.04
N THR A 296 -11.02 -31.86 -8.53
CA THR A 296 -11.11 -31.55 -9.97
C THR A 296 -9.88 -30.78 -10.45
N GLY A 297 -9.21 -30.08 -9.55
CA GLY A 297 -8.14 -29.17 -9.87
C GLY A 297 -8.64 -27.91 -10.59
N LEU A 298 -9.87 -27.51 -10.39
CA LEU A 298 -10.48 -26.35 -11.04
C LEU A 298 -11.09 -25.41 -10.00
N PHE A 299 -11.26 -24.16 -10.39
CA PHE A 299 -12.07 -23.19 -9.65
C PHE A 299 -13.54 -23.40 -9.99
N GLU A 300 -14.37 -23.52 -8.97
CA GLU A 300 -15.82 -23.73 -9.07
C GLU A 300 -16.54 -22.60 -8.33
N THR A 301 -17.70 -22.19 -8.79
CA THR A 301 -18.48 -21.12 -8.16
C THR A 301 -18.80 -21.47 -6.71
N ASN A 302 -18.41 -20.58 -5.80
CA ASN A 302 -18.71 -20.67 -4.37
C ASN A 302 -19.87 -19.74 -4.00
N GLN A 303 -19.81 -18.47 -4.43
CA GLN A 303 -20.79 -17.44 -4.09
C GLN A 303 -20.92 -16.42 -5.22
N THR A 304 -22.11 -15.89 -5.38
CA THR A 304 -22.37 -14.70 -6.20
C THR A 304 -22.73 -13.53 -5.29
N ILE A 305 -22.23 -12.35 -5.62
CA ILE A 305 -22.49 -11.11 -4.87
C ILE A 305 -23.00 -10.06 -5.85
N PRO A 306 -24.20 -9.48 -5.65
CA PRO A 306 -24.69 -8.37 -6.45
C PRO A 306 -23.74 -7.17 -6.36
N THR A 307 -23.32 -6.66 -7.53
CA THR A 307 -22.43 -5.50 -7.64
C THR A 307 -22.98 -4.49 -8.64
N SER A 308 -22.45 -3.27 -8.63
CA SER A 308 -22.85 -2.21 -9.55
C SER A 308 -21.61 -1.65 -10.26
N GLY A 309 -21.36 -2.13 -11.48
CA GLY A 309 -20.18 -1.76 -12.22
C GLY A 309 -18.90 -2.05 -11.43
N ALA A 310 -18.78 -3.26 -10.89
CA ALA A 310 -17.61 -3.65 -10.10
C ALA A 310 -16.32 -3.40 -10.88
N TYR A 311 -15.36 -2.79 -10.22
CA TYR A 311 -14.10 -2.39 -10.83
C TYR A 311 -12.92 -3.13 -10.23
N ASP A 312 -12.91 -3.24 -8.90
CA ASP A 312 -11.85 -3.82 -8.12
C ASP A 312 -12.41 -4.66 -6.95
N TRP A 313 -11.64 -5.64 -6.50
CA TRP A 313 -11.80 -6.40 -5.28
C TRP A 313 -10.50 -6.40 -4.50
N GLU A 314 -10.56 -6.10 -3.22
CA GLU A 314 -9.42 -6.19 -2.32
C GLU A 314 -9.73 -7.06 -1.11
N PHE A 315 -8.83 -8.03 -0.82
CA PHE A 315 -8.97 -8.98 0.29
C PHE A 315 -7.99 -8.65 1.42
N PHE A 316 -8.47 -8.72 2.65
CA PHE A 316 -7.62 -8.55 3.82
C PHE A 316 -8.12 -9.34 5.03
N SER A 317 -7.22 -9.56 6.01
CA SER A 317 -7.54 -10.22 7.27
C SER A 317 -7.14 -9.34 8.45
N ILE A 318 -7.99 -9.30 9.47
CA ILE A 318 -7.75 -8.60 10.73
C ILE A 318 -7.95 -9.60 11.86
N GLY A 319 -6.84 -10.03 12.47
CA GLY A 319 -6.88 -11.14 13.42
C GLY A 319 -7.47 -12.40 12.79
N PRO A 320 -8.52 -13.00 13.37
CA PRO A 320 -9.15 -14.20 12.83
C PRO A 320 -10.21 -13.90 11.75
N TYR A 321 -10.48 -12.66 11.45
CA TYR A 321 -11.55 -12.24 10.54
C TYR A 321 -11.01 -11.95 9.15
N SER A 322 -11.71 -12.44 8.12
CA SER A 322 -11.39 -12.19 6.71
C SER A 322 -12.43 -11.29 6.09
N PHE A 323 -11.97 -10.31 5.33
CA PHE A 323 -12.79 -9.30 4.68
C PHE A 323 -12.52 -9.24 3.19
N LEU A 324 -13.52 -8.81 2.45
CA LEU A 324 -13.44 -8.55 1.01
C LEU A 324 -14.16 -7.24 0.72
N VAL A 325 -13.53 -6.29 0.07
CA VAL A 325 -14.14 -5.00 -0.30
C VAL A 325 -14.25 -4.91 -1.81
N VAL A 326 -15.36 -4.34 -2.30
CA VAL A 326 -15.58 -4.09 -3.72
C VAL A 326 -15.63 -2.60 -4.02
N ALA A 327 -15.01 -2.18 -5.12
CA ALA A 327 -15.21 -0.88 -5.71
C ALA A 327 -16.39 -0.94 -6.69
N ASN A 328 -17.55 -0.38 -6.30
CA ASN A 328 -18.71 -0.20 -7.15
C ASN A 328 -18.61 1.17 -7.85
N THR A 329 -18.42 1.18 -9.15
CA THR A 329 -18.15 2.41 -9.90
C THR A 329 -19.39 3.09 -10.44
N PHE A 330 -20.34 2.31 -10.98
CA PHE A 330 -21.46 2.85 -11.73
C PHE A 330 -22.64 1.88 -11.76
N ASN A 331 -23.85 2.37 -11.50
CA ASN A 331 -25.06 1.54 -11.49
C ASN A 331 -25.91 1.65 -12.78
N GLY A 332 -25.35 2.26 -13.84
CA GLY A 332 -26.06 2.53 -15.08
C GLY A 332 -26.64 3.95 -15.16
N THR A 333 -26.74 4.67 -14.04
CA THR A 333 -27.28 6.03 -13.98
C THR A 333 -26.41 6.99 -13.16
N SER A 334 -25.74 6.51 -12.13
CA SER A 334 -24.93 7.34 -11.21
C SER A 334 -23.63 6.65 -10.84
N THR A 335 -22.59 7.46 -10.63
CA THR A 335 -21.32 7.06 -10.02
C THR A 335 -21.29 7.34 -8.52
N THR A 336 -22.30 8.05 -7.99
CA THR A 336 -22.46 8.31 -6.56
C THR A 336 -23.27 7.16 -5.95
N ILE A 337 -22.59 6.08 -5.60
CA ILE A 337 -23.17 4.83 -5.13
C ILE A 337 -22.33 4.21 -4.01
N ASN A 338 -22.94 3.26 -3.29
CA ASN A 338 -22.22 2.57 -2.22
C ASN A 338 -21.29 1.49 -2.78
N SER A 339 -20.08 1.51 -2.28
CA SER A 339 -19.18 0.35 -2.26
C SER A 339 -19.35 -0.42 -0.96
N HIS A 340 -19.01 -1.71 -0.95
CA HIS A 340 -19.36 -2.61 0.15
C HIS A 340 -18.14 -3.35 0.67
N ILE A 341 -18.04 -3.45 1.99
CA ILE A 341 -17.11 -4.33 2.70
C ILE A 341 -17.91 -5.53 3.19
N TYR A 342 -17.41 -6.72 2.92
CA TYR A 342 -17.98 -7.98 3.35
C TYR A 342 -17.06 -8.65 4.36
N ILE A 343 -17.64 -9.42 5.28
CA ILE A 343 -16.93 -10.26 6.25
C ILE A 343 -17.24 -11.73 5.97
N TRP A 344 -16.24 -12.59 6.07
CA TRP A 344 -16.41 -14.03 5.94
C TRP A 344 -16.98 -14.64 7.23
N LEU A 345 -18.18 -15.20 7.16
CA LEU A 345 -18.86 -15.85 8.27
C LEU A 345 -19.56 -17.12 7.78
N SER A 346 -19.35 -18.21 8.48
CA SER A 346 -20.05 -19.50 8.20
C SER A 346 -19.93 -19.97 6.74
N GLY A 347 -18.78 -19.76 6.11
CA GLY A 347 -18.49 -20.25 4.76
C GLY A 347 -18.97 -19.35 3.62
N ALA A 348 -19.35 -18.11 3.91
CA ALA A 348 -19.75 -17.11 2.91
C ALA A 348 -19.44 -15.69 3.37
N PHE A 349 -19.28 -14.78 2.40
CA PHE A 349 -19.17 -13.35 2.65
C PHE A 349 -20.55 -12.74 2.92
N GLN A 350 -20.65 -11.97 3.99
CA GLN A 350 -21.85 -11.25 4.40
C GLN A 350 -21.52 -9.76 4.49
N LEU A 351 -22.50 -8.90 4.18
CA LEU A 351 -22.31 -7.46 4.23
C LEU A 351 -21.91 -7.01 5.64
N PHE A 352 -20.76 -6.36 5.73
CA PHE A 352 -20.24 -5.77 6.97
C PHE A 352 -20.50 -4.26 7.04
N GLN A 353 -20.15 -3.53 5.98
CA GLN A 353 -20.27 -2.07 5.95
C GLN A 353 -20.51 -1.58 4.50
N SER A 354 -21.30 -0.52 4.38
CA SER A 354 -21.47 0.21 3.12
C SER A 354 -20.87 1.60 3.24
N ILE A 355 -20.12 2.01 2.23
CA ILE A 355 -19.46 3.32 2.17
C ILE A 355 -19.89 4.01 0.88
N LEU A 356 -20.39 5.24 0.99
CA LEU A 356 -20.72 6.05 -0.19
C LEU A 356 -19.45 6.45 -0.92
N THR A 357 -19.40 6.15 -2.22
CA THR A 357 -18.25 6.40 -3.08
C THR A 357 -18.65 7.14 -4.36
N PHE A 358 -17.65 7.64 -5.09
CA PHE A 358 -17.86 8.49 -6.27
C PHE A 358 -17.06 7.92 -7.45
N GLY A 359 -17.66 6.99 -8.18
CA GLY A 359 -16.96 6.27 -9.24
C GLY A 359 -15.74 5.52 -8.70
N ALA A 360 -15.94 4.74 -7.64
CA ALA A 360 -14.86 3.97 -7.02
C ALA A 360 -14.17 3.07 -8.05
N ALA A 361 -12.86 3.15 -8.11
CA ALA A 361 -12.05 2.40 -9.06
C ALA A 361 -11.09 1.42 -8.38
N ASP A 362 -10.73 1.67 -7.13
CA ASP A 362 -9.74 0.88 -6.43
C ASP A 362 -9.89 1.01 -4.91
N TRP A 363 -9.50 -0.04 -4.21
CA TRP A 363 -9.28 -0.10 -2.78
C TRP A 363 -7.90 -0.69 -2.49
N GLU A 364 -7.10 0.02 -1.74
CA GLU A 364 -5.80 -0.46 -1.26
C GLU A 364 -5.84 -0.63 0.26
N VAL A 365 -5.56 -1.84 0.74
CA VAL A 365 -5.44 -2.15 2.16
C VAL A 365 -4.00 -2.08 2.62
N PHE A 366 -3.75 -1.43 3.73
CA PHE A 366 -2.42 -1.40 4.31
C PHE A 366 -2.47 -1.26 5.83
N GLN A 367 -1.35 -1.62 6.45
CA GLN A 367 -1.19 -1.54 7.89
C GLN A 367 0.04 -0.71 8.24
N ILE A 368 -0.14 0.23 9.15
CA ILE A 368 0.96 0.99 9.73
C ILE A 368 0.94 0.74 11.23
N GLN A 369 1.96 0.05 11.74
CA GLN A 369 2.01 -0.45 13.12
C GLN A 369 0.81 -1.37 13.43
N ASP A 370 -0.05 -1.01 14.38
CA ASP A 370 -1.25 -1.73 14.78
C ASP A 370 -2.55 -1.17 14.15
N ARG A 371 -2.42 -0.19 13.27
CA ARG A 371 -3.55 0.50 12.61
C ARG A 371 -3.77 -0.06 11.20
N VAL A 372 -5.00 -0.38 10.87
CA VAL A 372 -5.42 -0.90 9.56
C VAL A 372 -6.18 0.17 8.80
N PHE A 373 -5.80 0.39 7.55
CA PHE A 373 -6.35 1.41 6.69
C PHE A 373 -6.86 0.82 5.38
N LEU A 374 -7.82 1.53 4.78
CA LEU A 374 -8.28 1.35 3.42
C LEU A 374 -8.18 2.69 2.68
N ALA A 375 -7.42 2.75 1.60
CA ALA A 375 -7.44 3.88 0.68
C ALA A 375 -8.40 3.60 -0.46
N LEU A 376 -9.29 4.56 -0.73
CA LEU A 376 -10.28 4.51 -1.80
C LEU A 376 -9.87 5.45 -2.92
N ALA A 377 -9.80 4.98 -4.16
CA ALA A 377 -9.69 5.80 -5.35
C ALA A 377 -11.08 6.16 -5.88
N ASN A 378 -11.47 7.43 -5.75
CA ASN A 378 -12.66 7.99 -6.38
C ASN A 378 -12.29 8.63 -7.71
N SER A 379 -12.92 8.17 -8.81
CA SER A 379 -12.52 8.63 -10.14
C SER A 379 -13.41 9.70 -10.77
N TYR A 380 -14.71 9.69 -10.43
CA TYR A 380 -15.66 10.58 -11.09
C TYR A 380 -16.95 10.74 -10.27
N ASP A 381 -17.38 11.97 -10.07
CA ASP A 381 -18.69 12.28 -9.47
C ASP A 381 -19.66 12.82 -10.51
N SER A 382 -20.62 11.98 -10.92
CA SER A 382 -21.64 12.31 -11.90
C SER A 382 -22.65 13.36 -11.42
N THR A 383 -22.68 13.72 -10.15
CA THR A 383 -23.56 14.75 -9.60
C THR A 383 -22.98 16.16 -9.75
N ILE A 384 -21.66 16.26 -9.96
CA ILE A 384 -20.98 17.54 -10.20
C ILE A 384 -21.18 17.93 -11.66
N VAL A 385 -21.75 19.10 -11.90
CA VAL A 385 -21.99 19.64 -13.23
C VAL A 385 -21.14 20.88 -13.50
N ALA A 386 -20.88 21.16 -14.79
CA ALA A 386 -20.17 22.37 -15.21
C ALA A 386 -20.78 23.62 -14.56
N PRO A 387 -19.96 24.63 -14.16
CA PRO A 387 -18.51 24.76 -14.45
C PRO A 387 -17.59 23.99 -13.51
N ASN A 388 -18.10 23.24 -12.54
CA ASN A 388 -17.29 22.48 -11.60
C ASN A 388 -16.72 21.22 -12.26
N ASN A 389 -15.56 20.77 -11.78
CA ASN A 389 -14.85 19.64 -12.37
C ASN A 389 -15.20 18.33 -11.63
N SER A 390 -15.96 17.47 -12.30
CA SER A 390 -16.37 16.15 -11.77
C SER A 390 -15.25 15.11 -11.69
N PHE A 391 -14.07 15.40 -12.22
CA PHE A 391 -12.86 14.57 -12.14
C PHE A 391 -11.89 15.00 -11.02
N ALA A 392 -12.02 16.24 -10.52
CA ALA A 392 -11.25 16.76 -9.40
C ALA A 392 -12.04 16.57 -8.11
N ILE A 393 -11.92 15.39 -7.51
CA ILE A 393 -12.73 14.98 -6.35
C ILE A 393 -11.84 14.35 -5.27
N ASN A 394 -12.37 14.29 -4.06
CA ASN A 394 -11.64 13.66 -2.96
C ASN A 394 -11.67 12.14 -3.07
N SER A 395 -10.49 11.55 -3.06
CA SER A 395 -10.28 10.18 -2.63
C SER A 395 -10.14 10.13 -1.11
N SER A 396 -10.51 9.04 -0.48
CA SER A 396 -10.62 8.98 0.99
C SER A 396 -9.83 7.82 1.56
N ILE A 397 -9.19 8.07 2.69
CA ILE A 397 -8.55 7.03 3.50
C ILE A 397 -9.43 6.77 4.71
N TYR A 398 -9.73 5.51 4.96
CA TYR A 398 -10.49 5.03 6.10
C TYR A 398 -9.58 4.27 7.05
N GLU A 399 -9.84 4.39 8.34
CA GLU A 399 -9.15 3.66 9.40
C GLU A 399 -10.13 2.75 10.13
N LEU A 400 -9.71 1.54 10.46
CA LEU A 400 -10.49 0.66 11.32
C LEU A 400 -10.58 1.23 12.73
N ASN A 401 -11.81 1.55 13.15
CA ASN A 401 -12.10 1.87 14.54
C ASN A 401 -12.54 0.59 15.27
N ILE A 402 -11.66 0.03 16.09
CA ILE A 402 -11.91 -1.23 16.80
C ILE A 402 -13.12 -1.11 17.75
N THR A 403 -13.28 0.05 18.42
CA THR A 403 -14.40 0.28 19.35
C THR A 403 -15.74 0.35 18.62
N ALA A 404 -15.78 1.03 17.48
CA ALA A 404 -16.98 1.13 16.66
C ALA A 404 -17.19 -0.12 15.78
N GLN A 405 -16.19 -0.99 15.65
CA GLN A 405 -16.18 -2.16 14.79
C GLN A 405 -16.54 -1.81 13.34
N MET A 406 -15.98 -0.72 12.84
CA MET A 406 -16.20 -0.24 11.48
C MET A 406 -15.03 0.61 10.98
N PHE A 407 -14.92 0.75 9.68
CA PHE A 407 -14.02 1.71 9.07
C PHE A 407 -14.61 3.12 9.13
N VAL A 408 -13.85 4.05 9.66
CA VAL A 408 -14.24 5.47 9.75
C VAL A 408 -13.32 6.30 8.88
N LYS A 409 -13.86 7.34 8.26
CA LYS A 409 -13.06 8.22 7.42
C LYS A 409 -11.98 8.92 8.25
N PHE A 410 -10.73 8.74 7.81
CA PHE A 410 -9.54 9.29 8.45
C PHE A 410 -9.06 10.56 7.75
N GLN A 411 -8.97 10.54 6.41
CA GLN A 411 -8.44 11.65 5.62
C GLN A 411 -9.11 11.71 4.24
N ASP A 412 -9.34 12.93 3.76
CA ASP A 412 -9.68 13.19 2.36
C ASP A 412 -8.48 13.79 1.65
N ILE A 413 -8.19 13.32 0.44
CA ILE A 413 -7.11 13.77 -0.42
C ILE A 413 -7.70 14.14 -1.78
N LEU A 414 -7.51 15.39 -2.23
CA LEU A 414 -7.92 15.79 -3.58
C LEU A 414 -7.11 15.05 -4.64
N THR A 415 -7.81 14.35 -5.52
CA THR A 415 -7.24 13.57 -6.61
C THR A 415 -7.89 13.94 -7.94
N TYR A 416 -7.31 13.46 -9.04
CA TYR A 416 -7.77 13.80 -10.39
C TYR A 416 -8.07 12.50 -11.15
N SER A 417 -9.35 12.09 -11.15
CA SER A 417 -9.78 10.80 -11.69
C SER A 417 -8.86 9.69 -11.20
N ALA A 418 -8.72 9.55 -9.88
CA ALA A 418 -7.90 8.52 -9.27
C ALA A 418 -8.45 7.15 -9.62
N VAL A 419 -7.58 6.23 -10.01
CA VAL A 419 -7.96 4.91 -10.49
C VAL A 419 -7.21 3.78 -9.79
N ASP A 420 -6.20 4.12 -8.98
CA ASP A 420 -5.38 3.19 -8.25
C ASP A 420 -4.63 3.87 -7.11
N TRP A 421 -4.37 3.13 -6.05
CA TRP A 421 -3.47 3.43 -4.95
C TRP A 421 -2.50 2.27 -4.75
N GLU A 422 -1.23 2.58 -4.53
CA GLU A 422 -0.23 1.60 -4.16
C GLU A 422 0.48 2.01 -2.88
N PHE A 423 0.52 1.11 -1.89
CA PHE A 423 1.22 1.29 -0.64
C PHE A 423 2.62 0.67 -0.71
N PHE A 424 3.63 1.42 -0.27
CA PHE A 424 4.99 0.92 -0.18
C PHE A 424 5.75 1.53 0.99
N SER A 425 6.85 0.90 1.37
CA SER A 425 7.71 1.38 2.45
C SER A 425 9.16 1.50 2.00
N VAL A 426 9.86 2.49 2.54
CA VAL A 426 11.30 2.66 2.37
C VAL A 426 11.89 2.87 3.77
N GLY A 427 12.69 1.92 4.24
CA GLY A 427 13.11 1.87 5.63
C GLY A 427 11.90 1.81 6.57
N GLU A 428 11.80 2.75 7.50
CA GLU A 428 10.66 2.88 8.42
C GLU A 428 9.56 3.83 7.91
N ASP A 429 9.81 4.55 6.82
CA ASP A 429 8.85 5.48 6.23
C ASP A 429 7.82 4.73 5.36
N ASN A 430 6.56 5.08 5.52
CA ASN A 430 5.44 4.50 4.78
C ASN A 430 4.85 5.52 3.81
N PHE A 431 4.53 5.05 2.62
CA PHE A 431 4.09 5.87 1.49
C PHE A 431 2.85 5.30 0.81
N LEU A 432 2.07 6.20 0.23
CA LEU A 432 1.04 5.90 -0.76
C LEU A 432 1.34 6.66 -2.04
N VAL A 433 1.22 6.01 -3.19
CA VAL A 433 1.19 6.68 -4.49
C VAL A 433 -0.19 6.56 -5.11
N VAL A 434 -0.69 7.64 -5.72
CA VAL A 434 -1.98 7.64 -6.40
C VAL A 434 -1.78 7.67 -7.92
N ALA A 435 -2.55 6.89 -8.65
CA ALA A 435 -2.67 6.99 -10.10
C ALA A 435 -3.73 8.07 -10.45
N ASN A 436 -3.28 9.30 -10.66
CA ASN A 436 -4.12 10.36 -11.22
C ASN A 436 -4.16 10.21 -12.75
N SER A 437 -5.33 9.93 -13.31
CA SER A 437 -5.47 9.60 -14.73
C SER A 437 -5.87 10.77 -15.62
N PHE A 438 -6.78 11.65 -15.14
CA PHE A 438 -7.39 12.70 -15.94
C PHE A 438 -7.88 13.87 -15.08
N ASP A 439 -7.63 15.10 -15.47
CA ASP A 439 -8.04 16.30 -14.73
C ASP A 439 -9.30 16.98 -15.26
N GLY A 440 -9.98 16.36 -16.24
CA GLY A 440 -11.13 16.94 -16.94
C GLY A 440 -10.75 17.62 -18.27
N VAL A 441 -9.46 17.85 -18.52
CA VAL A 441 -8.94 18.53 -19.72
C VAL A 441 -7.84 17.71 -20.38
N THR A 442 -6.89 17.19 -19.60
CA THR A 442 -5.71 16.49 -20.10
C THR A 442 -5.44 15.21 -19.30
N PHE A 443 -4.82 14.25 -19.98
CA PHE A 443 -4.26 13.03 -19.35
C PHE A 443 -2.83 13.23 -18.83
N ALA A 444 -2.20 14.39 -19.11
CA ALA A 444 -0.90 14.75 -18.54
C ALA A 444 -1.10 15.30 -17.13
N VAL A 445 -1.31 14.42 -16.17
CA VAL A 445 -1.60 14.75 -14.78
C VAL A 445 -0.51 14.17 -13.89
N ASN A 446 -0.08 14.95 -12.88
CA ASN A 446 0.88 14.43 -11.93
C ASN A 446 0.24 13.37 -11.02
N SER A 447 0.84 12.20 -10.94
CA SER A 447 0.66 11.29 -9.83
C SER A 447 1.45 11.79 -8.62
N ILE A 448 1.00 11.50 -7.42
CA ILE A 448 1.57 12.08 -6.20
C ILE A 448 1.92 10.97 -5.22
N ILE A 449 3.11 11.05 -4.64
CA ILE A 449 3.52 10.22 -3.51
C ILE A 449 3.27 11.01 -2.22
N TYR A 450 2.59 10.37 -1.30
CA TYR A 450 2.30 10.86 0.04
C TYR A 450 3.08 10.04 1.05
N ARG A 451 3.68 10.72 2.04
CA ARG A 451 4.36 10.06 3.16
C ARG A 451 3.51 10.14 4.41
N TRP A 452 3.45 9.05 5.16
CA TRP A 452 2.81 8.99 6.46
C TRP A 452 3.54 9.88 7.48
N GLN A 453 2.78 10.75 8.17
CA GLN A 453 3.28 11.70 9.15
C GLN A 453 2.55 11.57 10.50
N GLY A 454 2.15 10.36 10.85
CA GLY A 454 1.44 10.11 12.10
C GLY A 454 0.07 10.81 12.14
N TYR A 455 -0.12 11.75 13.09
CA TYR A 455 -1.41 12.41 13.24
C TYR A 455 -1.78 13.37 12.09
N GLU A 456 -0.83 13.84 11.33
CA GLU A 456 -1.07 14.65 10.11
C GLU A 456 -1.63 13.79 8.96
N GLY A 457 -1.54 12.47 9.09
CA GLY A 457 -1.91 11.56 8.04
C GLY A 457 -0.86 11.51 6.93
N PHE A 458 -1.31 11.36 5.70
CA PHE A 458 -0.49 11.31 4.51
C PHE A 458 -0.28 12.71 3.93
N VAL A 459 0.98 13.10 3.76
CA VAL A 459 1.39 14.43 3.26
C VAL A 459 2.15 14.27 1.95
N ALA A 460 1.78 15.05 0.94
CA ALA A 460 2.40 15.00 -0.38
C ALA A 460 3.91 15.34 -0.28
N VAL A 461 4.76 14.46 -0.84
CA VAL A 461 6.22 14.62 -0.83
C VAL A 461 6.82 14.66 -2.23
N HIS A 462 6.29 13.89 -3.19
CA HIS A 462 6.78 13.89 -4.56
C HIS A 462 5.63 14.02 -5.56
N ARG A 463 5.91 14.73 -6.64
CA ARG A 463 4.99 14.88 -7.79
C ARG A 463 5.66 14.25 -9.00
N LEU A 464 5.00 13.25 -9.57
CA LEU A 464 5.53 12.46 -10.67
C LEU A 464 4.76 12.81 -11.94
N PRO A 465 5.40 13.37 -12.98
CA PRO A 465 4.74 13.57 -14.26
C PRO A 465 4.33 12.22 -14.85
N THR A 466 3.02 12.02 -15.01
CA THR A 466 2.46 10.81 -15.62
C THR A 466 1.52 11.18 -16.76
N PHE A 467 1.26 10.24 -17.65
CA PHE A 467 0.35 10.42 -18.78
C PHE A 467 -0.66 9.27 -18.82
N GLY A 468 -1.93 9.60 -18.51
CA GLY A 468 -3.00 8.61 -18.41
C GLY A 468 -2.65 7.46 -17.47
N CYS A 469 -2.07 7.78 -16.32
CA CYS A 469 -1.65 6.81 -15.32
C CYS A 469 -2.84 5.93 -14.92
N ARG A 470 -2.61 4.62 -14.82
CA ARG A 470 -3.69 3.67 -14.60
C ARG A 470 -3.47 2.78 -13.41
N ASP A 471 -2.22 2.44 -13.13
CA ASP A 471 -1.87 1.44 -12.15
C ASP A 471 -0.41 1.63 -11.72
N TRP A 472 -0.12 1.39 -10.46
CA TRP A 472 1.21 1.44 -9.85
C TRP A 472 1.54 0.11 -9.21
N GLU A 473 2.79 -0.31 -9.34
CA GLU A 473 3.33 -1.49 -8.69
C GLU A 473 4.67 -1.19 -8.04
N ALA A 474 4.81 -1.53 -6.78
CA ALA A 474 6.05 -1.42 -6.03
C ALA A 474 6.78 -2.75 -5.99
N PHE A 475 8.08 -2.76 -6.25
CA PHE A 475 8.88 -3.98 -6.15
C PHE A 475 10.31 -3.69 -5.72
N THR A 476 10.94 -4.71 -5.13
CA THR A 476 12.31 -4.63 -4.63
C THR A 476 13.16 -5.74 -5.22
N THR A 477 14.40 -5.40 -5.54
CA THR A 477 15.44 -6.33 -6.00
C THR A 477 16.69 -6.16 -5.15
N ALA A 478 17.72 -6.96 -5.40
CA ALA A 478 19.02 -6.76 -4.75
C ALA A 478 19.68 -5.41 -5.09
N ALA A 479 19.27 -4.77 -6.19
CA ALA A 479 19.81 -3.49 -6.66
C ALA A 479 19.03 -2.27 -6.15
N GLY A 480 17.95 -2.47 -5.39
CA GLY A 480 17.12 -1.42 -4.79
C GLY A 480 15.63 -1.62 -4.99
N SER A 481 14.87 -0.58 -4.63
CA SER A 481 13.42 -0.54 -4.71
C SER A 481 12.95 0.33 -5.87
N TYR A 482 11.83 -0.03 -6.44
CA TYR A 482 11.29 0.55 -7.68
C TYR A 482 9.78 0.72 -7.58
N LEU A 483 9.27 1.68 -8.36
CA LEU A 483 7.87 1.82 -8.71
C LEU A 483 7.72 1.68 -10.23
N MET A 484 6.70 0.97 -10.68
CA MET A 484 6.35 0.88 -12.09
C MET A 484 4.93 1.38 -12.30
N TYR A 485 4.69 2.19 -13.35
CA TYR A 485 3.34 2.60 -13.68
C TYR A 485 2.96 2.25 -15.12
N SER A 486 1.67 2.00 -15.31
CA SER A 486 1.06 1.82 -16.62
C SER A 486 0.44 3.11 -17.15
N SER A 487 0.41 3.25 -18.47
CA SER A 487 -0.33 4.31 -19.15
C SER A 487 -1.45 3.71 -20.02
N ALA A 488 -2.68 4.18 -19.78
CA ALA A 488 -3.83 3.84 -20.62
C ALA A 488 -3.95 4.73 -21.88
N LYS A 489 -2.94 5.57 -22.18
CA LYS A 489 -2.97 6.54 -23.27
C LYS A 489 -1.75 6.48 -24.20
N GLU A 490 -0.73 5.77 -23.81
CA GLU A 490 0.44 5.52 -24.64
C GLU A 490 0.95 4.07 -24.46
N PRO A 491 1.57 3.45 -25.48
CA PRO A 491 2.12 2.10 -25.36
C PRO A 491 3.49 2.13 -24.66
N LEU A 492 3.53 2.72 -23.49
CA LEU A 492 4.76 2.93 -22.72
C LEU A 492 4.45 2.84 -21.22
N SER A 493 5.14 1.97 -20.53
CA SER A 493 5.20 1.92 -19.07
C SER A 493 6.56 2.41 -18.60
N ARG A 494 6.66 2.97 -17.41
CA ARG A 494 7.93 3.47 -16.87
C ARG A 494 8.22 2.82 -15.52
N VAL A 495 9.49 2.46 -15.35
CA VAL A 495 10.03 2.00 -14.07
C VAL A 495 10.87 3.12 -13.49
N LEU A 496 10.56 3.50 -12.28
CA LEU A 496 11.25 4.52 -11.50
C LEU A 496 12.04 3.86 -10.39
N LYS A 497 13.29 4.22 -10.21
CA LYS A 497 14.11 3.75 -9.09
C LYS A 497 13.97 4.71 -7.93
N LEU A 498 13.69 4.17 -6.75
CA LEU A 498 13.68 4.91 -5.49
C LEU A 498 15.14 5.14 -5.08
N LYS A 499 15.53 6.40 -4.95
CA LYS A 499 16.85 6.78 -4.45
C LYS A 499 16.74 7.09 -2.97
N THR A 500 17.59 6.46 -2.19
CA THR A 500 17.65 6.58 -0.73
C THR A 500 18.97 7.21 -0.30
N PHE A 501 18.97 7.78 0.90
CA PHE A 501 20.16 8.35 1.54
C PHE A 501 20.30 7.85 2.97
#